data_cc102309e60a379c0078233fac7bc561
#
_entry.id   cc102309e60a379c0078233fac7bc561
#
_cell.length_a   1.000
_cell.length_b   1.000
_cell.length_c   1.000
_cell.angle_alpha   90.00
_cell.angle_beta   90.00
_cell.angle_gamma   90.00
#
_symmetry.space_group_name_H-M   'P 1'
#
loop_
_entity.id
_entity.type
_entity.pdbx_description
1 polymer ?
#
loop_
_entity_poly.entity_id
_entity_poly.type
_entity_poly.pdbx_seq_one_letter_code
_entity_poly.pdbx_strand_id
1 'polypeptide(L)'
;MTLDSAAPKANWFSRLAHPGNFMAWSRPVLWPLGAFTALVLAVGLWFAFYNSPADYQMGDTVRIMYIHVPNAWLSQFVYGVMFVAALGTLVWRHPLADVAQKAAAPLGATFTALALYSGSLWGRPTWGTFWEWDGRMTSTLVLFFIYLGIIALWRAFDDQLRAARIVAVVTLVGALDIPVIKFSVDWWNTLHQPDSILTPTGPKMPASILTPLFIMMFGFTLLFLLLHLISMRTEILRRRTDSLSRQAAARTA
;
A
#
# COMPACT_ATOMS: atom_id res chain seq x y z
N MET A 1 -28.05 25.30 -41.03
CA MET A 1 -27.71 23.87 -40.88
C MET A 1 -26.76 23.75 -39.70
N THR A 2 -27.33 23.67 -38.48
CA THR A 2 -26.59 23.63 -37.21
C THR A 2 -26.22 22.20 -36.93
N LEU A 3 -24.91 21.89 -37.02
CA LEU A 3 -24.36 20.62 -36.60
C LEU A 3 -24.35 20.61 -35.06
N ASP A 4 -25.39 20.04 -34.51
CA ASP A 4 -25.49 19.70 -33.10
C ASP A 4 -24.51 18.52 -32.83
N SER A 5 -23.26 18.85 -32.55
CA SER A 5 -22.25 17.86 -32.16
C SER A 5 -22.58 17.45 -30.72
N ALA A 6 -23.45 16.46 -30.55
CA ALA A 6 -23.69 15.85 -29.28
C ALA A 6 -22.35 15.36 -28.72
N ALA A 7 -21.87 15.98 -27.66
CA ALA A 7 -20.68 15.55 -26.93
C ALA A 7 -20.82 14.06 -26.56
N PRO A 8 -19.83 13.22 -26.81
CA PRO A 8 -19.91 11.80 -26.54
C PRO A 8 -20.31 11.58 -25.08
N LYS A 9 -21.41 10.83 -24.85
CA LYS A 9 -21.88 10.50 -23.48
C LYS A 9 -20.73 9.88 -22.69
N ALA A 10 -20.26 10.62 -21.70
CA ALA A 10 -19.18 10.18 -20.85
C ALA A 10 -19.50 8.79 -20.28
N ASN A 11 -18.67 7.83 -20.58
CA ASN A 11 -18.69 6.45 -20.14
C ASN A 11 -18.72 6.43 -18.59
N TRP A 12 -19.40 5.47 -17.94
CA TRP A 12 -19.44 5.42 -16.47
C TRP A 12 -18.04 5.41 -15.84
N PHE A 13 -17.08 4.75 -16.48
CA PHE A 13 -15.65 4.78 -16.10
C PHE A 13 -15.06 6.18 -16.13
N SER A 14 -15.31 6.98 -17.17
CA SER A 14 -14.81 8.34 -17.26
C SER A 14 -15.49 9.27 -16.24
N ARG A 15 -16.74 8.97 -15.84
CA ARG A 15 -17.41 9.69 -14.77
C ARG A 15 -16.79 9.42 -13.40
N LEU A 16 -16.46 8.16 -13.08
CA LEU A 16 -15.79 7.80 -11.82
C LEU A 16 -14.35 8.35 -11.76
N ALA A 17 -13.70 8.47 -12.91
CA ALA A 17 -12.36 8.98 -13.07
C ALA A 17 -12.20 10.48 -12.82
N HIS A 18 -13.31 11.26 -12.85
CA HIS A 18 -13.23 12.69 -12.66
C HIS A 18 -12.97 13.03 -11.17
N PRO A 19 -11.96 13.88 -10.84
CA PRO A 19 -11.62 14.21 -9.45
C PRO A 19 -12.80 14.74 -8.63
N GLY A 20 -13.71 15.53 -9.25
CA GLY A 20 -14.91 16.03 -8.58
C GLY A 20 -15.87 14.93 -8.15
N ASN A 21 -16.10 13.95 -9.03
CA ASN A 21 -16.95 12.80 -8.72
C ASN A 21 -16.32 11.90 -7.66
N PHE A 22 -14.99 11.68 -7.74
CA PHE A 22 -14.24 10.98 -6.70
C PHE A 22 -14.44 11.65 -5.33
N MET A 23 -14.31 12.98 -5.26
CA MET A 23 -14.51 13.74 -4.03
C MET A 23 -15.94 13.61 -3.49
N ALA A 24 -16.95 13.54 -4.37
CA ALA A 24 -18.35 13.42 -3.98
C ALA A 24 -18.67 12.03 -3.39
N TRP A 25 -18.35 10.95 -4.12
CA TRP A 25 -18.70 9.59 -3.67
C TRP A 25 -17.82 9.10 -2.52
N SER A 26 -16.55 9.49 -2.45
CA SER A 26 -15.65 9.02 -1.39
C SER A 26 -15.97 9.63 -0.03
N ARG A 27 -16.52 10.85 0.03
CA ARG A 27 -16.85 11.53 1.30
C ARG A 27 -17.76 10.73 2.23
N PRO A 28 -18.94 10.25 1.80
CA PRO A 28 -19.83 9.47 2.67
C PRO A 28 -19.26 8.09 3.04
N VAL A 29 -18.31 7.55 2.25
CA VAL A 29 -17.72 6.23 2.50
C VAL A 29 -16.70 6.26 3.64
N LEU A 30 -16.05 7.39 3.92
CA LEU A 30 -14.96 7.45 4.90
C LEU A 30 -15.40 7.05 6.31
N TRP A 31 -16.53 7.54 6.81
CA TRP A 31 -17.00 7.25 8.17
C TRP A 31 -17.40 5.79 8.36
N PRO A 32 -18.27 5.21 7.51
CA PRO A 32 -18.60 3.78 7.62
C PRO A 32 -17.39 2.88 7.47
N LEU A 33 -16.50 3.18 6.50
CA LEU A 33 -15.26 2.42 6.31
C LEU A 33 -14.35 2.54 7.53
N GLY A 34 -14.21 3.74 8.11
CA GLY A 34 -13.40 3.96 9.31
C GLY A 34 -13.93 3.18 10.53
N ALA A 35 -15.24 3.27 10.78
CA ALA A 35 -15.88 2.53 11.87
C ALA A 35 -15.76 1.01 11.68
N PHE A 36 -15.97 0.52 10.46
CA PHE A 36 -15.82 -0.90 10.16
C PHE A 36 -14.36 -1.37 10.28
N THR A 37 -13.40 -0.57 9.80
CA THR A 37 -11.96 -0.85 9.97
C THR A 37 -11.59 -0.96 11.45
N ALA A 38 -12.03 0.00 12.26
CA ALA A 38 -11.75 0.00 13.70
C ALA A 38 -12.35 -1.24 14.40
N LEU A 39 -13.58 -1.63 14.03
CA LEU A 39 -14.22 -2.83 14.55
C LEU A 39 -13.44 -4.09 14.18
N VAL A 40 -13.09 -4.26 12.91
CA VAL A 40 -12.35 -5.45 12.42
C VAL A 40 -10.98 -5.54 13.10
N LEU A 41 -10.26 -4.43 13.23
CA LEU A 41 -8.97 -4.42 13.92
C LEU A 41 -9.11 -4.71 15.41
N ALA A 42 -10.12 -4.17 16.09
CA ALA A 42 -10.38 -4.47 17.49
C ALA A 42 -10.69 -5.97 17.71
N VAL A 43 -11.53 -6.56 16.85
CA VAL A 43 -11.83 -7.99 16.88
C VAL A 43 -10.56 -8.80 16.58
N GLY A 44 -9.77 -8.42 15.55
CA GLY A 44 -8.53 -9.10 15.22
C GLY A 44 -7.51 -9.07 16.35
N LEU A 45 -7.33 -7.93 17.02
CA LEU A 45 -6.45 -7.79 18.18
C LEU A 45 -6.96 -8.63 19.38
N TRP A 46 -8.27 -8.63 19.61
CA TRP A 46 -8.86 -9.49 20.65
C TRP A 46 -8.51 -10.96 20.41
N PHE A 47 -8.75 -11.47 19.19
CA PHE A 47 -8.41 -12.85 18.85
C PHE A 47 -6.90 -13.12 18.93
N ALA A 48 -6.06 -12.19 18.46
CA ALA A 48 -4.61 -12.32 18.48
C ALA A 48 -4.03 -12.41 19.89
N PHE A 49 -4.55 -11.61 20.84
CA PHE A 49 -3.97 -11.54 22.18
C PHE A 49 -4.62 -12.49 23.19
N TYR A 50 -5.92 -12.75 23.08
CA TYR A 50 -6.67 -13.48 24.09
C TYR A 50 -7.16 -14.86 23.64
N ASN A 51 -7.28 -15.11 22.33
CA ASN A 51 -7.84 -16.36 21.83
C ASN A 51 -6.88 -17.19 20.96
N SER A 52 -5.71 -16.64 20.62
CA SER A 52 -4.68 -17.39 19.89
C SER A 52 -3.79 -18.15 20.89
N PRO A 53 -3.56 -19.46 20.69
CA PRO A 53 -2.62 -20.22 21.50
C PRO A 53 -1.19 -19.74 21.29
N ALA A 54 -0.32 -19.98 22.26
CA ALA A 54 1.11 -19.87 22.07
C ALA A 54 1.59 -20.92 21.04
N ASP A 55 2.59 -20.57 20.23
CA ASP A 55 3.22 -21.52 19.31
C ASP A 55 4.14 -22.47 20.08
N TYR A 56 4.25 -23.72 19.62
CA TYR A 56 5.06 -24.74 20.29
C TYR A 56 6.57 -24.47 20.25
N GLN A 57 7.07 -23.72 19.24
CA GLN A 57 8.47 -23.34 19.13
C GLN A 57 8.72 -21.91 19.61
N MET A 58 7.85 -20.97 19.23
CA MET A 58 8.04 -19.54 19.43
C MET A 58 7.33 -19.01 20.70
N GLY A 59 6.53 -19.82 21.37
CA GLY A 59 5.76 -19.37 22.51
C GLY A 59 4.85 -18.18 22.17
N ASP A 60 4.73 -17.22 23.07
CA ASP A 60 3.91 -16.02 22.89
C ASP A 60 4.45 -15.04 21.82
N THR A 61 5.71 -15.18 21.41
CA THR A 61 6.28 -14.28 20.38
C THR A 61 5.64 -14.48 19.01
N VAL A 62 4.92 -15.59 18.78
CA VAL A 62 4.08 -15.79 17.58
C VAL A 62 3.08 -14.65 17.38
N ARG A 63 2.66 -13.96 18.45
CA ARG A 63 1.70 -12.85 18.36
C ARG A 63 2.21 -11.65 17.58
N ILE A 64 3.54 -11.50 17.45
CA ILE A 64 4.14 -10.48 16.58
C ILE A 64 3.72 -10.69 15.12
N MET A 65 3.48 -11.93 14.70
CA MET A 65 3.03 -12.30 13.37
C MET A 65 1.75 -11.55 12.96
N TYR A 66 0.82 -11.33 13.89
CA TYR A 66 -0.46 -10.67 13.60
C TYR A 66 -0.34 -9.18 13.25
N ILE A 67 0.82 -8.58 13.50
CA ILE A 67 1.19 -7.24 13.07
C ILE A 67 2.18 -7.31 11.90
N HIS A 68 3.19 -8.18 11.99
CA HIS A 68 4.25 -8.27 10.99
C HIS A 68 3.73 -8.73 9.61
N VAL A 69 2.98 -9.83 9.55
CA VAL A 69 2.53 -10.40 8.26
C VAL A 69 1.58 -9.45 7.51
N PRO A 70 0.59 -8.79 8.14
CA PRO A 70 -0.20 -7.77 7.46
C PRO A 70 0.64 -6.61 6.89
N ASN A 71 1.65 -6.12 7.63
CA ASN A 71 2.53 -5.07 7.15
C ASN A 71 3.41 -5.54 5.98
N ALA A 72 3.97 -6.75 6.06
CA ALA A 72 4.74 -7.36 4.98
C ALA A 72 3.89 -7.61 3.72
N TRP A 73 2.63 -8.01 3.87
CA TRP A 73 1.67 -8.09 2.79
C TRP A 73 1.41 -6.72 2.16
N LEU A 74 1.11 -5.71 2.98
CA LEU A 74 0.79 -4.37 2.51
C LEU A 74 1.98 -3.68 1.87
N SER A 75 3.21 -3.96 2.29
CA SER A 75 4.41 -3.41 1.65
C SER A 75 4.45 -3.71 0.14
N GLN A 76 4.06 -4.91 -0.26
CA GLN A 76 4.03 -5.37 -1.64
C GLN A 76 2.69 -5.02 -2.34
N PHE A 77 1.56 -5.18 -1.64
CA PHE A 77 0.24 -4.89 -2.17
C PHE A 77 0.10 -3.40 -2.58
N VAL A 78 0.55 -2.48 -1.71
CA VAL A 78 0.55 -1.04 -2.02
C VAL A 78 1.45 -0.73 -3.22
N TYR A 79 2.57 -1.44 -3.37
CA TYR A 79 3.39 -1.31 -4.57
C TYR A 79 2.66 -1.78 -5.82
N GLY A 80 1.90 -2.87 -5.72
CA GLY A 80 1.00 -3.33 -6.80
C GLY A 80 -0.05 -2.28 -7.18
N VAL A 81 -0.66 -1.60 -6.20
CA VAL A 81 -1.58 -0.47 -6.45
C VAL A 81 -0.87 0.66 -7.19
N MET A 82 0.36 1.01 -6.77
CA MET A 82 1.17 2.03 -7.47
C MET A 82 1.56 1.59 -8.88
N PHE A 83 1.88 0.32 -9.09
CA PHE A 83 2.18 -0.23 -10.42
C PHE A 83 1.00 -0.08 -11.38
N VAL A 84 -0.20 -0.45 -10.96
CA VAL A 84 -1.43 -0.28 -11.76
C VAL A 84 -1.70 1.20 -12.02
N ALA A 85 -1.51 2.06 -11.02
CA ALA A 85 -1.65 3.51 -11.17
C ALA A 85 -0.59 4.09 -12.14
N ALA A 86 0.65 3.60 -12.11
CA ALA A 86 1.70 3.99 -13.05
C ALA A 86 1.33 3.66 -14.50
N LEU A 87 0.80 2.45 -14.75
CA LEU A 87 0.24 2.10 -16.06
C LEU A 87 -0.92 3.03 -16.45
N GLY A 88 -1.82 3.33 -15.50
CA GLY A 88 -2.91 4.28 -15.70
C GLY A 88 -2.43 5.68 -16.10
N THR A 89 -1.31 6.13 -15.53
CA THR A 89 -0.69 7.42 -15.84
C THR A 89 -0.04 7.43 -17.23
N LEU A 90 0.71 6.39 -17.57
CA LEU A 90 1.50 6.36 -18.81
C LEU A 90 0.65 6.01 -20.03
N VAL A 91 -0.21 5.00 -19.92
CA VAL A 91 -0.98 4.46 -21.05
C VAL A 91 -2.26 5.26 -21.29
N TRP A 92 -3.05 5.46 -20.24
CA TRP A 92 -4.38 6.09 -20.35
C TRP A 92 -4.40 7.56 -19.94
N ARG A 93 -3.30 8.10 -19.41
CA ARG A 93 -3.22 9.48 -18.88
C ARG A 93 -4.40 9.80 -17.96
N HIS A 94 -4.79 8.82 -17.14
CA HIS A 94 -5.97 8.88 -16.31
C HIS A 94 -5.80 9.92 -15.18
N PRO A 95 -6.73 10.86 -14.98
CA PRO A 95 -6.54 12.03 -14.12
C PRO A 95 -6.44 11.72 -12.62
N LEU A 96 -6.84 10.52 -12.18
CA LEU A 96 -6.67 10.08 -10.79
C LEU A 96 -5.51 9.09 -10.61
N ALA A 97 -4.89 8.61 -11.68
CA ALA A 97 -3.86 7.58 -11.57
C ALA A 97 -2.59 8.12 -10.88
N ASP A 98 -2.11 9.28 -11.28
CA ASP A 98 -0.97 9.93 -10.65
C ASP A 98 -1.27 10.38 -9.20
N VAL A 99 -2.51 10.80 -8.93
CA VAL A 99 -2.97 11.10 -7.56
C VAL A 99 -2.94 9.84 -6.70
N ALA A 100 -3.46 8.72 -7.20
CA ALA A 100 -3.46 7.44 -6.49
C ALA A 100 -2.03 6.97 -6.20
N GLN A 101 -1.14 7.03 -7.20
CA GLN A 101 0.26 6.67 -7.05
C GLN A 101 0.97 7.52 -5.99
N LYS A 102 0.80 8.86 -6.06
CA LYS A 102 1.41 9.79 -5.11
C LYS A 102 0.90 9.58 -3.69
N ALA A 103 -0.40 9.35 -3.54
CA ALA A 103 -1.04 9.10 -2.25
C ALA A 103 -0.63 7.77 -1.62
N ALA A 104 -0.34 6.75 -2.43
CA ALA A 104 0.04 5.42 -1.96
C ALA A 104 1.49 5.34 -1.46
N ALA A 105 2.42 6.09 -2.05
CA ALA A 105 3.85 5.95 -1.77
C ALA A 105 4.23 6.13 -0.29
N PRO A 106 3.75 7.16 0.45
CA PRO A 106 4.04 7.29 1.88
C PRO A 106 3.45 6.14 2.72
N LEU A 107 2.28 5.63 2.33
CA LEU A 107 1.64 4.51 3.02
C LEU A 107 2.44 3.22 2.83
N GLY A 108 2.89 2.96 1.59
CA GLY A 108 3.75 1.82 1.28
C GLY A 108 5.08 1.88 2.04
N ALA A 109 5.74 3.05 2.08
CA ALA A 109 6.94 3.26 2.88
C ALA A 109 6.70 2.96 4.38
N THR A 110 5.57 3.41 4.92
CA THR A 110 5.22 3.18 6.34
C THR A 110 5.00 1.70 6.62
N PHE A 111 4.20 0.99 5.82
CA PHE A 111 3.99 -0.45 6.01
C PHE A 111 5.28 -1.25 5.83
N THR A 112 6.15 -0.86 4.89
CA THR A 112 7.45 -1.51 4.70
C THR A 112 8.37 -1.29 5.91
N ALA A 113 8.43 -0.07 6.44
CA ALA A 113 9.19 0.23 7.66
C ALA A 113 8.68 -0.57 8.87
N LEU A 114 7.35 -0.65 9.04
CA LEU A 114 6.72 -1.44 10.11
C LEU A 114 6.98 -2.94 9.94
N ALA A 115 6.98 -3.45 8.69
CA ALA A 115 7.33 -4.84 8.41
C ALA A 115 8.80 -5.13 8.79
N LEU A 116 9.74 -4.28 8.39
CA LEU A 116 11.16 -4.42 8.74
C LEU A 116 11.36 -4.35 10.26
N TYR A 117 10.74 -3.38 10.93
CA TYR A 117 10.86 -3.21 12.38
C TYR A 117 10.27 -4.40 13.16
N SER A 118 9.02 -4.78 12.86
CA SER A 118 8.37 -5.90 13.54
C SER A 118 9.03 -7.25 13.22
N GLY A 119 9.55 -7.41 12.00
CA GLY A 119 10.33 -8.57 11.59
C GLY A 119 11.64 -8.69 12.35
N SER A 120 12.37 -7.58 12.55
CA SER A 120 13.57 -7.54 13.39
C SER A 120 13.28 -7.94 14.83
N LEU A 121 12.17 -7.42 15.41
CA LEU A 121 11.75 -7.79 16.76
C LEU A 121 11.41 -9.29 16.87
N TRP A 122 10.76 -9.84 15.86
CA TRP A 122 10.39 -11.25 15.84
C TRP A 122 11.58 -12.17 15.54
N GLY A 123 12.54 -11.70 14.75
CA GLY A 123 13.78 -12.43 14.43
C GLY A 123 14.63 -12.69 15.67
N ARG A 124 14.71 -11.76 16.61
CA ARG A 124 15.55 -11.90 17.81
C ARG A 124 15.24 -13.15 18.63
N PRO A 125 14.00 -13.44 19.05
CA PRO A 125 13.68 -14.68 19.77
C PRO A 125 13.69 -15.93 18.88
N THR A 126 13.48 -15.79 17.56
CA THR A 126 13.36 -16.91 16.62
C THR A 126 14.70 -17.37 16.10
N TRP A 127 15.59 -16.44 15.75
CA TRP A 127 16.88 -16.69 15.08
C TRP A 127 18.09 -16.24 15.88
N GLY A 128 17.89 -15.59 17.04
CA GLY A 128 18.97 -15.07 17.88
C GLY A 128 19.54 -13.72 17.46
N THR A 129 19.09 -13.16 16.34
CA THR A 129 19.54 -11.87 15.81
C THR A 129 18.37 -10.96 15.42
N PHE A 130 18.57 -9.64 15.48
CA PHE A 130 17.59 -8.66 15.00
C PHE A 130 17.62 -8.49 13.49
N TRP A 131 18.74 -8.82 12.85
CA TRP A 131 18.94 -8.60 11.42
C TRP A 131 19.84 -9.70 10.84
N GLU A 132 19.45 -10.18 9.68
CA GLU A 132 20.27 -11.04 8.83
C GLU A 132 20.24 -10.51 7.40
N TRP A 133 21.39 -10.50 6.73
CA TRP A 133 21.50 -10.07 5.34
C TRP A 133 21.06 -11.18 4.38
N ASP A 134 19.89 -11.72 4.62
CA ASP A 134 19.30 -12.69 3.69
C ASP A 134 18.57 -12.01 2.52
N GLY A 135 18.19 -12.80 1.53
CA GLY A 135 17.56 -12.28 0.32
C GLY A 135 16.24 -11.55 0.59
N ARG A 136 15.42 -12.04 1.54
CA ARG A 136 14.10 -11.44 1.84
C ARG A 136 14.21 -10.13 2.61
N MET A 137 15.01 -10.08 3.66
CA MET A 137 15.19 -8.86 4.44
C MET A 137 15.86 -7.77 3.61
N THR A 138 16.91 -8.13 2.85
CA THR A 138 17.65 -7.20 2.01
C THR A 138 16.78 -6.62 0.89
N SER A 139 16.03 -7.46 0.16
CA SER A 139 15.12 -6.96 -0.88
C SER A 139 13.96 -6.14 -0.31
N THR A 140 13.42 -6.49 0.85
CA THR A 140 12.41 -5.65 1.52
C THR A 140 12.99 -4.29 1.95
N LEU A 141 14.25 -4.23 2.37
CA LEU A 141 14.95 -2.97 2.64
C LEU A 141 15.15 -2.16 1.34
N VAL A 142 15.50 -2.80 0.23
CA VAL A 142 15.57 -2.17 -1.10
C VAL A 142 14.21 -1.59 -1.48
N LEU A 143 13.11 -2.32 -1.29
CA LEU A 143 11.75 -1.82 -1.52
C LEU A 143 11.45 -0.55 -0.69
N PHE A 144 11.89 -0.53 0.57
CA PHE A 144 11.75 0.67 1.41
C PHE A 144 12.47 1.87 0.81
N PHE A 145 13.71 1.71 0.34
CA PHE A 145 14.45 2.79 -0.33
C PHE A 145 13.85 3.18 -1.68
N ILE A 146 13.26 2.26 -2.43
CA ILE A 146 12.51 2.57 -3.64
C ILE A 146 11.32 3.49 -3.31
N TYR A 147 10.55 3.19 -2.26
CA TYR A 147 9.46 4.07 -1.80
C TYR A 147 9.97 5.47 -1.43
N LEU A 148 11.06 5.55 -0.67
CA LEU A 148 11.66 6.84 -0.30
C LEU A 148 12.12 7.63 -1.53
N GLY A 149 12.75 6.96 -2.50
CA GLY A 149 13.16 7.54 -3.77
C GLY A 149 11.96 8.09 -4.55
N ILE A 150 10.85 7.34 -4.62
CA ILE A 150 9.61 7.77 -5.27
C ILE A 150 9.03 9.01 -4.57
N ILE A 151 9.01 9.04 -3.23
CA ILE A 151 8.55 10.20 -2.45
C ILE A 151 9.44 11.42 -2.72
N ALA A 152 10.76 11.23 -2.77
CA ALA A 152 11.72 12.29 -3.07
C ALA A 152 11.53 12.84 -4.49
N LEU A 153 11.34 11.97 -5.48
CA LEU A 153 11.09 12.37 -6.87
C LEU A 153 9.82 13.23 -7.01
N TRP A 154 8.74 12.91 -6.29
CA TRP A 154 7.52 13.74 -6.27
C TRP A 154 7.77 15.16 -5.75
N ARG A 155 8.79 15.35 -4.91
CA ARG A 155 9.17 16.65 -4.34
C ARG A 155 10.22 17.40 -5.16
N ALA A 156 10.94 16.69 -6.03
CA ALA A 156 12.06 17.25 -6.79
C ALA A 156 11.62 18.05 -8.03
N PHE A 157 10.36 17.93 -8.46
CA PHE A 157 9.86 18.59 -9.67
C PHE A 157 8.67 19.50 -9.35
N ASP A 158 8.73 20.74 -9.83
CA ASP A 158 7.62 21.71 -9.74
C ASP A 158 6.48 21.35 -10.70
N ASP A 159 6.81 20.82 -11.89
CA ASP A 159 5.83 20.35 -12.87
C ASP A 159 5.30 18.96 -12.46
N GLN A 160 4.04 18.94 -12.02
CA GLN A 160 3.35 17.73 -11.58
C GLN A 160 3.19 16.69 -12.70
N LEU A 161 3.00 17.12 -13.95
CA LEU A 161 2.83 16.19 -15.08
C LEU A 161 4.16 15.51 -15.42
N ARG A 162 5.25 16.27 -15.38
CA ARG A 162 6.61 15.74 -15.57
C ARG A 162 6.97 14.78 -14.44
N ALA A 163 6.73 15.18 -13.19
CA ALA A 163 6.93 14.33 -12.02
C ALA A 163 6.17 13.00 -12.15
N ALA A 164 4.87 13.06 -12.48
CA ALA A 164 4.02 11.89 -12.61
C ALA A 164 4.57 10.87 -13.63
N ARG A 165 5.06 11.31 -14.78
CA ARG A 165 5.63 10.43 -15.80
C ARG A 165 6.93 9.78 -15.35
N ILE A 166 7.84 10.57 -14.77
CA ILE A 166 9.13 10.06 -14.27
C ILE A 166 8.90 9.04 -13.17
N VAL A 167 8.07 9.40 -12.19
CA VAL A 167 7.72 8.51 -11.07
C VAL A 167 7.03 7.24 -11.55
N ALA A 168 6.13 7.34 -12.54
CA ALA A 168 5.49 6.15 -13.11
C ALA A 168 6.51 5.19 -13.72
N VAL A 169 7.49 5.68 -14.49
CA VAL A 169 8.56 4.84 -15.04
C VAL A 169 9.40 4.21 -13.92
N VAL A 170 9.81 4.99 -12.92
CA VAL A 170 10.58 4.48 -11.78
C VAL A 170 9.80 3.42 -11.01
N THR A 171 8.48 3.61 -10.85
CA THR A 171 7.61 2.61 -10.19
C THR A 171 7.55 1.31 -10.99
N LEU A 172 7.45 1.38 -12.32
CA LEU A 172 7.45 0.16 -13.16
C LEU A 172 8.78 -0.59 -13.06
N VAL A 173 9.91 0.13 -13.08
CA VAL A 173 11.24 -0.48 -12.93
C VAL A 173 11.41 -1.08 -11.53
N GLY A 174 11.04 -0.35 -10.49
CA GLY A 174 11.14 -0.83 -9.11
C GLY A 174 10.24 -2.04 -8.81
N ALA A 175 9.20 -2.29 -9.63
CA ALA A 175 8.35 -3.48 -9.49
C ALA A 175 9.11 -4.80 -9.72
N LEU A 176 10.29 -4.76 -10.34
CA LEU A 176 11.18 -5.92 -10.48
C LEU A 176 11.67 -6.47 -9.13
N ASP A 177 11.65 -5.65 -8.08
CA ASP A 177 12.01 -6.07 -6.72
C ASP A 177 10.93 -6.97 -6.07
N ILE A 178 9.66 -6.84 -6.46
CA ILE A 178 8.56 -7.62 -5.86
C ILE A 178 8.74 -9.14 -6.06
N PRO A 179 8.99 -9.66 -7.27
CA PRO A 179 9.32 -11.08 -7.43
C PRO A 179 10.61 -11.48 -6.69
N VAL A 180 11.60 -10.60 -6.57
CA VAL A 180 12.81 -10.90 -5.79
C VAL A 180 12.46 -11.13 -4.32
N ILE A 181 11.65 -10.26 -3.70
CA ILE A 181 11.15 -10.46 -2.32
C ILE A 181 10.40 -11.80 -2.23
N LYS A 182 9.51 -12.11 -3.17
CA LYS A 182 8.67 -13.32 -3.12
C LYS A 182 9.48 -14.59 -3.23
N PHE A 183 10.40 -14.66 -4.18
CA PHE A 183 11.15 -15.87 -4.50
C PHE A 183 12.52 -15.95 -3.84
N SER A 184 12.90 -14.94 -3.06
CA SER A 184 14.21 -14.92 -2.37
C SER A 184 14.44 -16.15 -1.49
N VAL A 185 13.39 -16.67 -0.85
CA VAL A 185 13.49 -17.87 0.01
C VAL A 185 13.71 -19.16 -0.77
N ASP A 186 13.39 -19.17 -2.06
CA ASP A 186 13.60 -20.33 -2.93
C ASP A 186 14.95 -20.22 -3.65
N TRP A 187 15.49 -19.01 -3.85
CA TRP A 187 16.71 -18.75 -4.61
C TRP A 187 17.97 -18.67 -3.76
N TRP A 188 17.83 -18.30 -2.49
CA TRP A 188 18.97 -18.13 -1.55
C TRP A 188 18.74 -18.86 -0.24
N ASN A 189 19.82 -19.19 0.45
CA ASN A 189 19.76 -19.61 1.84
C ASN A 189 19.22 -18.45 2.69
N THR A 190 18.20 -18.70 3.48
CA THR A 190 17.53 -17.70 4.30
C THR A 190 17.04 -18.32 5.60
N LEU A 191 16.95 -17.51 6.65
CA LEU A 191 16.31 -17.90 7.92
C LEU A 191 14.77 -17.82 7.84
N HIS A 192 14.23 -17.17 6.80
CA HIS A 192 12.79 -17.08 6.61
C HIS A 192 12.21 -18.42 6.18
N GLN A 193 11.06 -18.74 6.79
CA GLN A 193 10.30 -19.95 6.44
C GLN A 193 9.74 -19.84 5.01
N PRO A 194 9.69 -20.95 4.26
CA PRO A 194 8.96 -21.01 3.01
C PRO A 194 7.45 -20.78 3.25
N ASP A 195 6.69 -20.61 2.18
CA ASP A 195 5.24 -20.36 2.27
C ASP A 195 4.54 -21.40 3.15
N SER A 196 3.84 -20.92 4.17
CA SER A 196 3.14 -21.74 5.17
C SER A 196 1.62 -21.55 5.13
N ILE A 197 1.12 -20.52 4.43
CA ILE A 197 -0.30 -20.18 4.33
C ILE A 197 -0.88 -20.69 3.00
N LEU A 198 -0.27 -20.30 1.89
CA LEU A 198 -0.70 -20.70 0.54
C LEU A 198 0.24 -21.81 0.03
N THR A 199 -0.08 -23.04 0.34
CA THR A 199 0.68 -24.20 -0.16
C THR A 199 -0.23 -25.14 -0.97
N PRO A 200 0.31 -25.92 -1.92
CA PRO A 200 -0.49 -26.87 -2.69
C PRO A 200 -1.24 -27.89 -1.85
N THR A 201 -0.77 -28.18 -0.64
CA THR A 201 -1.37 -29.13 0.32
C THR A 201 -2.26 -28.45 1.37
N GLY A 202 -2.52 -27.15 1.23
CA GLY A 202 -3.25 -26.33 2.19
C GLY A 202 -2.36 -25.70 3.26
N PRO A 203 -2.94 -24.88 4.16
CA PRO A 203 -2.18 -24.19 5.19
C PRO A 203 -1.49 -25.16 6.17
N LYS A 204 -0.26 -24.86 6.54
CA LYS A 204 0.52 -25.62 7.52
C LYS A 204 0.28 -25.21 8.98
N MET A 205 -0.52 -24.15 9.19
CA MET A 205 -0.86 -23.61 10.50
C MET A 205 -2.27 -24.03 10.91
N PRO A 206 -2.55 -24.26 12.20
CA PRO A 206 -3.89 -24.56 12.70
C PRO A 206 -4.81 -23.34 12.55
N ALA A 207 -6.13 -23.60 12.45
CA ALA A 207 -7.15 -22.56 12.31
C ALA A 207 -7.14 -21.54 13.46
N SER A 208 -6.77 -21.97 14.68
CA SER A 208 -6.65 -21.09 15.86
C SER A 208 -5.61 -19.97 15.69
N ILE A 209 -4.59 -20.18 14.83
CA ILE A 209 -3.56 -19.19 14.48
C ILE A 209 -3.95 -18.44 13.19
N LEU A 210 -4.51 -19.16 12.21
CA LEU A 210 -4.86 -18.56 10.91
C LEU A 210 -6.05 -17.60 10.99
N THR A 211 -7.07 -17.90 11.81
CA THR A 211 -8.26 -17.05 11.92
C THR A 211 -7.91 -15.63 12.35
N PRO A 212 -7.21 -15.39 13.49
CA PRO A 212 -6.80 -14.04 13.86
C PRO A 212 -5.88 -13.40 12.80
N LEU A 213 -5.02 -14.19 12.14
CA LEU A 213 -4.15 -13.67 11.09
C LEU A 213 -4.94 -13.11 9.91
N PHE A 214 -5.94 -13.86 9.40
CA PHE A 214 -6.77 -13.38 8.29
C PHE A 214 -7.64 -12.19 8.69
N ILE A 215 -8.17 -12.15 9.91
CA ILE A 215 -8.91 -10.98 10.41
C ILE A 215 -7.99 -9.75 10.43
N MET A 216 -6.76 -9.89 10.92
CA MET A 216 -5.78 -8.80 10.93
C MET A 216 -5.35 -8.38 9.53
N MET A 217 -5.07 -9.32 8.62
CA MET A 217 -4.76 -9.01 7.22
C MET A 217 -5.89 -8.22 6.55
N PHE A 218 -7.13 -8.65 6.76
CA PHE A 218 -8.30 -7.94 6.25
C PHE A 218 -8.43 -6.55 6.88
N GLY A 219 -8.31 -6.44 8.20
CA GLY A 219 -8.37 -5.17 8.92
C GLY A 219 -7.29 -4.17 8.47
N PHE A 220 -6.05 -4.63 8.29
CA PHE A 220 -4.96 -3.79 7.76
C PHE A 220 -5.18 -3.39 6.29
N THR A 221 -5.78 -4.26 5.48
CA THR A 221 -6.16 -3.91 4.11
C THR A 221 -7.24 -2.83 4.08
N LEU A 222 -8.26 -2.93 4.94
CA LEU A 222 -9.26 -1.87 5.11
C LEU A 222 -8.63 -0.56 5.62
N LEU A 223 -7.69 -0.63 6.55
CA LEU A 223 -6.92 0.53 7.03
C LEU A 223 -6.17 1.19 5.88
N PHE A 224 -5.47 0.42 5.05
CA PHE A 224 -4.82 0.96 3.85
C PHE A 224 -5.83 1.66 2.93
N LEU A 225 -6.96 1.02 2.61
CA LEU A 225 -7.98 1.60 1.74
C LEU A 225 -8.52 2.92 2.31
N LEU A 226 -8.82 2.98 3.60
CA LEU A 226 -9.25 4.19 4.29
C LEU A 226 -8.21 5.31 4.18
N LEU A 227 -6.97 5.03 4.56
CA LEU A 227 -5.88 5.99 4.52
C LEU A 227 -5.56 6.45 3.10
N HIS A 228 -5.64 5.53 2.12
CA HIS A 228 -5.41 5.85 0.72
C HIS A 228 -6.50 6.78 0.16
N LEU A 229 -7.77 6.54 0.46
CA LEU A 229 -8.87 7.45 0.10
C LEU A 229 -8.68 8.83 0.71
N ILE A 230 -8.30 8.93 1.99
CA ILE A 230 -8.01 10.20 2.67
C ILE A 230 -6.83 10.91 1.99
N SER A 231 -5.74 10.19 1.73
CA SER A 231 -4.53 10.75 1.10
C SER A 231 -4.79 11.23 -0.33
N MET A 232 -5.57 10.49 -1.13
CA MET A 232 -5.98 10.94 -2.47
C MET A 232 -6.82 12.22 -2.41
N ARG A 233 -7.78 12.30 -1.49
CA ARG A 233 -8.60 13.50 -1.28
C ARG A 233 -7.74 14.71 -0.90
N THR A 234 -6.79 14.50 0.02
CA THR A 234 -5.85 15.54 0.46
C THR A 234 -5.01 16.05 -0.71
N GLU A 235 -4.49 15.15 -1.55
CA GLU A 235 -3.70 15.54 -2.72
C GLU A 235 -4.53 16.32 -3.76
N ILE A 236 -5.79 15.92 -4.01
CA ILE A 236 -6.69 16.65 -4.90
C ILE A 236 -6.96 18.07 -4.37
N LEU A 237 -7.24 18.20 -3.07
CA LEU A 237 -7.47 19.50 -2.43
C LEU A 237 -6.22 20.38 -2.49
N ARG A 238 -5.04 19.81 -2.20
CA ARG A 238 -3.76 20.52 -2.30
C ARG A 238 -3.53 21.08 -3.70
N ARG A 239 -3.68 20.25 -4.75
CA ARG A 239 -3.55 20.68 -6.16
C ARG A 239 -4.54 21.80 -6.52
N ARG A 240 -5.76 21.71 -6.01
CA ARG A 240 -6.78 22.75 -6.23
C ARG A 240 -6.38 24.07 -5.55
N THR A 241 -5.92 24.02 -4.31
CA THR A 241 -5.43 25.21 -3.58
C THR A 241 -4.24 25.85 -4.29
N ASP A 242 -3.25 25.07 -4.70
CA ASP A 242 -2.08 25.55 -5.44
C ASP A 242 -2.47 26.23 -6.77
N SER A 243 -3.47 25.69 -7.46
CA SER A 243 -3.99 26.28 -8.71
C SER A 243 -4.68 27.63 -8.46
N LEU A 244 -5.52 27.72 -7.43
CA LEU A 244 -6.22 28.96 -7.06
C LEU A 244 -5.23 30.05 -6.62
N SER A 245 -4.22 29.70 -5.83
CA SER A 245 -3.18 30.63 -5.38
C SER A 245 -2.40 31.22 -6.57
N ARG A 246 -2.03 30.37 -7.54
CA ARG A 246 -1.37 30.85 -8.77
C ARG A 246 -2.24 31.78 -9.60
N GLN A 247 -3.55 31.49 -9.72
CA GLN A 247 -4.49 32.34 -10.43
C GLN A 247 -4.68 33.68 -9.71
N ALA A 248 -4.73 33.70 -8.37
CA ALA A 248 -4.82 34.92 -7.60
C ALA A 248 -3.58 35.80 -7.79
N ALA A 249 -2.37 35.22 -7.70
CA ALA A 249 -1.11 35.94 -7.92
C ALA A 249 -1.02 36.54 -9.33
N ALA A 250 -1.48 35.81 -10.36
CA ALA A 250 -1.49 36.31 -11.75
C ALA A 250 -2.48 37.45 -12.01
N ARG A 251 -3.47 37.65 -11.13
CA ARG A 251 -4.44 38.78 -11.22
C ARG A 251 -3.95 40.06 -10.54
N THR A 252 -2.96 39.92 -9.66
CA THR A 252 -2.39 41.03 -8.88
C THR A 252 -1.07 41.56 -9.47
N ALA A 253 -0.48 40.82 -10.42
CA ALA A 253 0.69 41.22 -11.20
C ALA A 253 0.30 41.92 -12.51
#